data_d607b100782a1574592a4b024a9ba5d8
#
_entry.id   d607b100782a1574592a4b024a9ba5d8
#
_cell.length_a   1.000
_cell.length_b   1.000
_cell.length_c   1.000
_cell.angle_alpha   90.00
_cell.angle_beta   90.00
_cell.angle_gamma   90.00
#
_symmetry.space_group_name_H-M   'P 1'
#
loop_
_entity.id
_entity.type
_entity.pdbx_description
1 polymer ?
#
loop_
_entity_poly.entity_id
_entity_poly.type
_entity_poly.pdbx_seq_one_letter_code
_entity_poly.pdbx_strand_id
1 'polypeptide(L)'
;MGKIAIEFQNISKQYALGSIGTGTLSRDLNRWWARIRGKEDPYLRIGEENDRSKKATGDFVWALKDINFHVEEGEVLGIIGKNGAGKSTLLKILSRVTSPTAGCIRARGRIASLLEVGTGFHPEMTGRENIYMNGSIMGMTKAEITRKLDEIVAFAGVEKYIDTPVKRYSSGMTVRLGFAIAAHLEPEILVVDEVLAVGDAEFQKKAIGKMQDVSKGEGRTVLFVSHNMGSMQQLCTKGILLDNGCISFSGNICETVNVYQSGIVLQKEFVEGEGVSEILQLLYASVKSSDGDIYYNNSEIIIDFKVKVAKKVPSLVIGFNLYSSWGHPLARADYNDNNDLTTLGPGIYCFIFRSYQKSVFYWK
;
A
#
# COMPACT_ATOMS: atom_id res chain seq x y z
N MET A 1 -23.52 21.27 -1.92
CA MET A 1 -22.07 21.16 -2.03
C MET A 1 -21.51 21.04 -0.64
N GLY A 2 -20.82 19.95 -0.33
CA GLY A 2 -20.13 19.75 0.95
C GLY A 2 -19.03 20.80 1.14
N LYS A 3 -18.67 21.08 2.38
CA LYS A 3 -17.51 21.94 2.64
C LYS A 3 -16.24 21.20 2.28
N ILE A 4 -15.32 21.85 1.59
CA ILE A 4 -14.01 21.27 1.23
C ILE A 4 -13.12 21.24 2.47
N ALA A 5 -12.67 20.04 2.87
CA ALA A 5 -11.71 19.83 3.93
C ALA A 5 -10.27 19.95 3.41
N ILE A 6 -9.99 19.39 2.23
CA ILE A 6 -8.66 19.41 1.62
C ILE A 6 -8.79 19.72 0.13
N GLU A 7 -7.94 20.60 -0.37
CA GLU A 7 -7.85 20.96 -1.78
C GLU A 7 -6.41 20.84 -2.26
N PHE A 8 -6.18 20.06 -3.29
CA PHE A 8 -4.90 19.91 -3.98
C PHE A 8 -4.95 20.67 -5.29
N GLN A 9 -4.05 21.64 -5.47
CA GLN A 9 -3.99 22.51 -6.63
C GLN A 9 -2.63 22.37 -7.32
N ASN A 10 -2.61 21.75 -8.50
CA ASN A 10 -1.45 21.59 -9.39
C ASN A 10 -0.22 21.03 -8.67
N ILE A 11 -0.42 20.06 -7.76
CA ILE A 11 0.67 19.49 -6.96
C ILE A 11 1.60 18.68 -7.85
N SER A 12 2.85 19.11 -7.89
CA SER A 12 3.93 18.41 -8.58
C SER A 12 5.13 18.26 -7.66
N LYS A 13 5.79 17.08 -7.72
CA LYS A 13 6.99 16.79 -6.94
C LYS A 13 8.04 16.12 -7.79
N GLN A 14 9.20 16.72 -7.87
CA GLN A 14 10.37 16.24 -8.59
C GLN A 14 11.48 15.85 -7.61
N TYR A 15 12.17 14.76 -7.89
CA TYR A 15 13.37 14.33 -7.18
C TYR A 15 14.55 14.27 -8.14
N ALA A 16 15.74 14.70 -7.66
CA ALA A 16 16.99 14.52 -8.39
C ALA A 16 17.47 13.06 -8.24
N LEU A 17 17.91 12.47 -9.33
CA LEU A 17 18.57 11.18 -9.39
C LEU A 17 20.09 11.38 -9.28
N GLY A 18 20.77 10.49 -8.57
CA GLY A 18 22.23 10.56 -8.38
C GLY A 18 22.67 11.20 -7.05
N SER A 19 23.98 11.29 -6.86
CA SER A 19 24.55 11.91 -5.66
C SER A 19 24.15 13.39 -5.60
N ILE A 20 23.71 13.84 -4.42
CA ILE A 20 23.47 15.25 -4.14
C ILE A 20 24.83 15.97 -4.29
N GLY A 21 25.10 16.44 -5.50
CA GLY A 21 26.19 17.40 -5.71
C GLY A 21 25.85 18.63 -4.90
N THR A 22 26.80 19.11 -4.12
CA THR A 22 26.72 20.40 -3.40
C THR A 22 26.24 21.45 -4.38
N GLY A 23 24.97 21.87 -4.23
CA GLY A 23 24.37 22.91 -5.08
C GLY A 23 25.28 24.14 -4.99
N THR A 24 25.82 24.57 -6.11
CA THR A 24 26.60 25.77 -6.15
C THR A 24 25.70 26.94 -5.74
N LEU A 25 26.17 27.78 -4.81
CA LEU A 25 25.49 29.00 -4.34
C LEU A 25 24.90 29.83 -5.49
N SER A 26 25.49 29.74 -6.69
CA SER A 26 25.01 30.37 -7.93
C SER A 26 23.64 29.80 -8.40
N ARG A 27 23.36 28.52 -8.20
CA ARG A 27 22.07 27.91 -8.59
C ARG A 27 20.96 28.35 -7.65
N ASP A 28 21.23 28.43 -6.34
CA ASP A 28 20.26 28.88 -5.36
C ASP A 28 19.95 30.38 -5.53
N LEU A 29 20.95 31.17 -5.87
CA LEU A 29 20.81 32.59 -6.16
C LEU A 29 19.95 32.81 -7.45
N ASN A 30 20.20 32.03 -8.49
CA ASN A 30 19.43 32.10 -9.73
C ASN A 30 17.98 31.67 -9.55
N ARG A 31 17.70 30.64 -8.72
CA ARG A 31 16.34 30.25 -8.34
C ARG A 31 15.63 31.34 -7.59
N TRP A 32 16.31 31.95 -6.61
CA TRP A 32 15.78 33.05 -5.82
C TRP A 32 15.42 34.26 -6.71
N TRP A 33 16.32 34.60 -7.66
CA TRP A 33 16.13 35.68 -8.61
C TRP A 33 14.98 35.41 -9.60
N ALA A 34 14.82 34.20 -10.08
CA ALA A 34 13.72 33.81 -10.95
C ALA A 34 12.39 33.91 -10.20
N ARG A 35 12.34 33.45 -8.93
CA ARG A 35 11.16 33.53 -8.07
C ARG A 35 10.73 34.98 -7.79
N ILE A 36 11.66 35.88 -7.52
CA ILE A 36 11.34 37.33 -7.32
C ILE A 36 10.79 37.97 -8.58
N ARG A 37 11.23 37.52 -9.77
CA ARG A 37 10.77 38.04 -11.07
C ARG A 37 9.51 37.36 -11.59
N GLY A 38 8.88 36.48 -10.81
CA GLY A 38 7.69 35.74 -11.25
C GLY A 38 7.90 34.84 -12.44
N LYS A 39 9.18 34.49 -12.76
CA LYS A 39 9.52 33.56 -13.83
C LYS A 39 9.55 32.13 -13.28
N GLU A 40 9.22 31.15 -14.14
CA GLU A 40 9.39 29.73 -13.83
C GLU A 40 10.85 29.41 -13.46
N ASP A 41 11.05 28.45 -12.58
CA ASP A 41 12.39 28.01 -12.16
C ASP A 41 13.19 27.59 -13.40
N PRO A 42 14.31 28.28 -13.75
CA PRO A 42 15.10 28.01 -14.95
C PRO A 42 15.76 26.62 -14.94
N TYR A 43 15.71 25.92 -13.80
CA TYR A 43 16.23 24.57 -13.62
C TYR A 43 15.12 23.51 -13.58
N LEU A 44 13.84 23.88 -13.78
CA LEU A 44 12.76 22.95 -14.08
C LEU A 44 13.00 22.32 -15.46
N ARG A 45 13.87 21.31 -15.49
CA ARG A 45 14.09 20.52 -16.71
C ARG A 45 12.93 19.55 -16.89
N ILE A 46 12.68 19.16 -18.14
CA ILE A 46 11.77 18.10 -18.51
C ILE A 46 12.24 16.83 -17.80
N GLY A 47 11.58 16.46 -16.69
CA GLY A 47 11.86 15.23 -15.95
C GLY A 47 11.16 14.07 -16.63
N GLU A 48 11.76 12.89 -16.56
CA GLU A 48 11.14 11.66 -17.05
C GLU A 48 9.99 11.23 -16.12
N GLU A 49 9.02 10.52 -16.68
CA GLU A 49 7.97 9.85 -15.94
C GLU A 49 8.60 8.75 -15.05
N ASN A 50 8.01 8.47 -13.90
CA ASN A 50 8.50 7.49 -12.92
C ASN A 50 8.23 6.04 -13.38
N ASP A 51 8.70 5.71 -14.58
CA ASP A 51 8.64 4.36 -15.14
C ASP A 51 9.88 3.56 -14.71
N ARG A 52 9.72 2.68 -13.73
CA ARG A 52 10.81 1.84 -13.20
C ARG A 52 11.32 0.79 -14.17
N SER A 53 10.60 0.52 -15.24
CA SER A 53 10.98 -0.47 -16.27
C SER A 53 12.07 0.06 -17.22
N LYS A 54 12.27 1.38 -17.25
CA LYS A 54 13.25 2.04 -18.10
C LYS A 54 14.45 2.55 -17.29
N LYS A 55 15.66 2.41 -17.83
CA LYS A 55 16.83 3.08 -17.25
C LYS A 55 16.62 4.59 -17.36
N ALA A 56 16.75 5.28 -16.24
CA ALA A 56 16.70 6.74 -16.23
C ALA A 56 17.81 7.28 -17.13
N THR A 57 17.43 8.09 -18.11
CA THR A 57 18.34 8.83 -19.00
C THR A 57 18.48 10.28 -18.53
N GLY A 58 17.63 10.75 -17.61
CA GLY A 58 17.63 12.10 -17.05
C GLY A 58 18.07 12.19 -15.60
N ASP A 59 18.48 13.40 -15.19
CA ASP A 59 18.90 13.70 -13.80
C ASP A 59 17.76 13.84 -12.81
N PHE A 60 16.50 13.83 -13.26
CA PHE A 60 15.31 14.11 -12.48
C PHE A 60 14.15 13.18 -12.81
N VAL A 61 13.38 12.80 -11.79
CA VAL A 61 12.15 12.02 -11.93
C VAL A 61 10.97 12.74 -11.29
N TRP A 62 9.83 12.75 -11.97
CA TRP A 62 8.58 13.26 -11.42
C TRP A 62 7.91 12.17 -10.57
N ALA A 63 7.92 12.35 -9.26
CA ALA A 63 7.17 11.47 -8.36
C ALA A 63 5.67 11.79 -8.36
N LEU A 64 5.31 13.05 -8.60
CA LEU A 64 3.94 13.55 -8.80
C LEU A 64 3.96 14.64 -9.85
N LYS A 65 2.94 14.66 -10.70
CA LYS A 65 2.80 15.64 -11.78
C LYS A 65 1.35 16.09 -11.87
N ASP A 66 1.13 17.39 -11.66
CA ASP A 66 -0.14 18.09 -11.87
C ASP A 66 -1.36 17.42 -11.20
N ILE A 67 -1.22 17.09 -9.91
CA ILE A 67 -2.27 16.46 -9.12
C ILE A 67 -3.29 17.51 -8.68
N ASN A 68 -4.54 17.33 -9.11
CA ASN A 68 -5.66 18.19 -8.82
C ASN A 68 -6.87 17.38 -8.33
N PHE A 69 -7.30 17.59 -7.10
CA PHE A 69 -8.54 17.06 -6.55
C PHE A 69 -8.90 17.74 -5.23
N HIS A 70 -10.09 17.48 -4.74
CA HIS A 70 -10.54 17.94 -3.43
C HIS A 70 -11.21 16.82 -2.65
N VAL A 71 -11.23 16.96 -1.34
CA VAL A 71 -11.88 16.03 -0.39
C VAL A 71 -12.86 16.84 0.44
N GLU A 72 -14.10 16.39 0.53
CA GLU A 72 -15.14 17.04 1.32
C GLU A 72 -15.03 16.67 2.81
N GLU A 73 -15.59 17.52 3.70
CA GLU A 73 -15.64 17.22 5.13
C GLU A 73 -16.44 15.93 5.37
N GLY A 74 -15.88 15.02 6.17
CA GLY A 74 -16.48 13.71 6.48
C GLY A 74 -16.32 12.66 5.39
N GLU A 75 -15.60 12.95 4.33
CA GLU A 75 -15.34 12.00 3.25
C GLU A 75 -14.19 11.04 3.61
N VAL A 76 -14.35 9.76 3.25
CA VAL A 76 -13.30 8.74 3.33
C VAL A 76 -12.81 8.44 1.93
N LEU A 77 -11.63 8.99 1.59
CA LEU A 77 -11.01 8.86 0.28
C LEU A 77 -9.94 7.80 0.27
N GLY A 78 -10.06 6.82 -0.61
CA GLY A 78 -9.03 5.81 -0.88
C GLY A 78 -8.07 6.25 -1.98
N ILE A 79 -6.77 6.10 -1.75
CA ILE A 79 -5.74 6.35 -2.76
C ILE A 79 -5.10 5.02 -3.14
N ILE A 80 -5.32 4.61 -4.38
CA ILE A 80 -4.87 3.33 -4.94
C ILE A 80 -3.78 3.57 -5.98
N GLY A 81 -2.89 2.62 -6.18
CA GLY A 81 -1.87 2.66 -7.23
C GLY A 81 -0.74 1.68 -6.98
N LYS A 82 0.02 1.36 -8.02
CA LYS A 82 1.19 0.46 -7.95
C LYS A 82 2.28 1.03 -7.03
N ASN A 83 3.25 0.17 -6.65
CA ASN A 83 4.43 0.64 -5.93
C ASN A 83 5.21 1.63 -6.80
N GLY A 84 5.48 2.82 -6.25
CA GLY A 84 6.13 3.91 -6.99
C GLY A 84 5.17 4.87 -7.71
N ALA A 85 3.85 4.65 -7.68
CA ALA A 85 2.87 5.54 -8.29
C ALA A 85 2.79 6.95 -7.67
N GLY A 86 3.48 7.20 -6.54
CA GLY A 86 3.51 8.52 -5.89
C GLY A 86 2.68 8.63 -4.61
N LYS A 87 1.96 7.59 -4.19
CA LYS A 87 1.06 7.60 -3.00
C LYS A 87 1.74 8.15 -1.74
N SER A 88 2.83 7.55 -1.31
CA SER A 88 3.55 7.98 -0.11
C SER A 88 4.15 9.38 -0.25
N THR A 89 4.52 9.80 -1.46
CA THR A 89 4.98 11.17 -1.73
C THR A 89 3.84 12.17 -1.52
N LEU A 90 2.65 11.85 -2.03
CA LEU A 90 1.46 12.69 -1.87
C LEU A 90 1.10 12.86 -0.38
N LEU A 91 1.10 11.75 0.37
CA LEU A 91 0.84 11.79 1.82
C LEU A 91 1.90 12.57 2.59
N LYS A 92 3.19 12.44 2.24
CA LYS A 92 4.28 13.21 2.87
C LYS A 92 4.16 14.71 2.61
N ILE A 93 3.66 15.12 1.43
CA ILE A 93 3.39 16.54 1.15
C ILE A 93 2.22 17.03 2.01
N LEU A 94 1.11 16.27 2.07
CA LEU A 94 -0.05 16.60 2.89
C LEU A 94 0.32 16.73 4.37
N SER A 95 1.12 15.80 4.89
CA SER A 95 1.60 15.78 6.28
C SER A 95 2.74 16.78 6.54
N ARG A 96 3.10 17.62 5.56
CA ARG A 96 4.16 18.64 5.65
C ARG A 96 5.57 18.09 5.95
N VAL A 97 5.80 16.79 5.72
CA VAL A 97 7.13 16.16 5.83
C VAL A 97 8.04 16.63 4.69
N THR A 98 7.45 16.89 3.52
CA THR A 98 8.20 17.45 2.37
C THR A 98 7.36 18.50 1.65
N SER A 99 8.01 19.49 1.05
CA SER A 99 7.34 20.52 0.27
C SER A 99 7.09 20.05 -1.17
N PRO A 100 6.00 20.48 -1.82
CA PRO A 100 5.82 20.26 -3.25
C PRO A 100 6.86 21.09 -4.04
N THR A 101 7.17 20.67 -5.26
CA THR A 101 8.00 21.45 -6.20
C THR A 101 7.18 22.57 -6.82
N ALA A 102 5.92 22.29 -7.15
CA ALA A 102 4.94 23.27 -7.63
C ALA A 102 3.55 22.95 -7.07
N GLY A 103 2.66 23.94 -7.07
CA GLY A 103 1.31 23.84 -6.56
C GLY A 103 1.19 24.09 -5.05
N CYS A 104 -0.02 23.96 -4.53
CA CYS A 104 -0.29 24.11 -3.09
C CYS A 104 -1.41 23.19 -2.62
N ILE A 105 -1.35 22.79 -1.33
CA ILE A 105 -2.42 22.08 -0.64
C ILE A 105 -3.02 23.03 0.38
N ARG A 106 -4.36 23.15 0.38
CA ARG A 106 -5.12 23.86 1.38
C ARG A 106 -5.92 22.85 2.19
N ALA A 107 -5.79 22.88 3.50
CA ALA A 107 -6.53 22.01 4.40
C ALA A 107 -7.13 22.82 5.56
N ARG A 108 -8.30 22.40 6.03
CA ARG A 108 -8.99 23.00 7.17
C ARG A 108 -8.96 22.04 8.34
N GLY A 109 -8.44 22.49 9.48
CA GLY A 109 -8.32 21.69 10.69
C GLY A 109 -6.96 21.06 10.88
N ARG A 110 -6.84 20.23 11.94
CA ARG A 110 -5.62 19.51 12.28
C ARG A 110 -5.49 18.29 11.39
N ILE A 111 -4.29 18.06 10.88
CA ILE A 111 -3.95 16.87 10.12
C ILE A 111 -3.14 15.96 11.04
N ALA A 112 -3.60 14.74 11.28
CA ALA A 112 -2.81 13.70 11.92
C ALA A 112 -2.47 12.62 10.89
N SER A 113 -1.23 12.16 10.92
CA SER A 113 -0.73 11.16 9.98
C SER A 113 -0.27 9.92 10.72
N LEU A 114 -0.76 8.76 10.30
CA LEU A 114 -0.32 7.46 10.75
C LEU A 114 0.87 6.92 9.95
N LEU A 115 1.52 7.75 9.12
CA LEU A 115 2.67 7.36 8.29
C LEU A 115 3.85 6.82 9.11
N GLU A 116 3.99 7.29 10.34
CA GLU A 116 5.17 7.03 11.18
C GLU A 116 4.78 6.48 12.55
N VAL A 117 3.77 5.58 12.58
CA VAL A 117 3.33 4.94 13.84
C VAL A 117 4.49 4.19 14.49
N GLY A 118 4.77 4.54 15.76
CA GLY A 118 5.87 3.95 16.54
C GLY A 118 7.22 4.59 16.32
N THR A 119 7.36 5.55 15.40
CA THR A 119 8.55 6.40 15.33
C THR A 119 8.51 7.44 16.45
N GLY A 120 9.67 7.77 17.00
CA GLY A 120 9.77 8.80 18.06
C GLY A 120 9.55 8.28 19.48
N PHE A 121 9.41 6.96 19.69
CA PHE A 121 9.45 6.43 21.06
C PHE A 121 10.86 6.52 21.64
N HIS A 122 10.94 7.02 22.87
CA HIS A 122 12.19 7.04 23.60
C HIS A 122 12.39 5.72 24.35
N PRO A 123 13.44 4.95 24.04
CA PRO A 123 13.61 3.59 24.55
C PRO A 123 13.75 3.51 26.08
N GLU A 124 14.30 4.54 26.70
CA GLU A 124 14.50 4.60 28.16
C GLU A 124 13.25 5.03 28.94
N MET A 125 12.28 5.66 28.27
CA MET A 125 11.00 6.04 28.88
C MET A 125 10.04 4.86 28.96
N THR A 126 9.17 4.90 29.96
CA THR A 126 8.07 3.95 30.14
C THR A 126 7.05 4.06 29.02
N GLY A 127 6.17 3.07 28.87
CA GLY A 127 5.05 3.14 27.93
C GLY A 127 4.16 4.35 28.20
N ARG A 128 3.88 4.64 29.47
CA ARG A 128 3.10 5.81 29.90
C ARG A 128 3.73 7.12 29.46
N GLU A 129 5.01 7.32 29.72
CA GLU A 129 5.72 8.53 29.32
C GLU A 129 5.78 8.68 27.81
N ASN A 130 5.98 7.59 27.07
CA ASN A 130 5.92 7.57 25.61
C ASN A 130 4.53 7.93 25.08
N ILE A 131 3.43 7.53 25.74
CA ILE A 131 2.08 7.95 25.36
C ILE A 131 1.95 9.47 25.46
N TYR A 132 2.41 10.08 26.54
CA TYR A 132 2.37 11.54 26.69
C TYR A 132 3.24 12.25 25.66
N MET A 133 4.47 11.78 25.47
CA MET A 133 5.40 12.36 24.53
C MET A 133 4.89 12.26 23.07
N ASN A 134 4.52 11.06 22.65
CA ASN A 134 4.09 10.79 21.28
C ASN A 134 2.73 11.43 20.97
N GLY A 135 1.77 11.36 21.93
CA GLY A 135 0.50 12.04 21.81
C GLY A 135 0.66 13.56 21.64
N SER A 136 1.60 14.18 22.40
CA SER A 136 1.89 15.61 22.27
C SER A 136 2.54 15.94 20.90
N ILE A 137 3.46 15.11 20.41
CA ILE A 137 4.06 15.28 19.06
C ILE A 137 2.95 15.22 17.98
N MET A 138 1.97 14.33 18.16
CA MET A 138 0.83 14.20 17.24
C MET A 138 -0.25 15.26 17.45
N GLY A 139 -0.04 16.23 18.36
CA GLY A 139 -0.91 17.39 18.54
C GLY A 139 -2.01 17.23 19.59
N MET A 140 -1.96 16.20 20.44
CA MET A 140 -2.84 16.09 21.62
C MET A 140 -2.38 17.01 22.74
N THR A 141 -3.33 17.61 23.45
CA THR A 141 -3.07 18.29 24.71
C THR A 141 -2.86 17.28 25.83
N LYS A 142 -2.14 17.66 26.90
CA LYS A 142 -1.96 16.81 28.08
C LYS A 142 -3.28 16.35 28.68
N ALA A 143 -4.30 17.22 28.68
CA ALA A 143 -5.63 16.89 29.20
C ALA A 143 -6.34 15.81 28.35
N GLU A 144 -6.24 15.90 27.00
CA GLU A 144 -6.75 14.88 26.08
C GLU A 144 -6.08 13.54 26.31
N ILE A 145 -4.74 13.53 26.40
CA ILE A 145 -3.96 12.30 26.65
C ILE A 145 -4.38 11.68 27.98
N THR A 146 -4.47 12.47 29.06
CA THR A 146 -4.83 11.96 30.38
C THR A 146 -6.24 11.34 30.37
N ARG A 147 -7.19 11.96 29.70
CA ARG A 147 -8.57 11.46 29.57
C ARG A 147 -8.64 10.12 28.85
N LYS A 148 -7.78 9.91 27.83
CA LYS A 148 -7.78 8.73 26.98
C LYS A 148 -6.75 7.68 27.34
N LEU A 149 -5.96 7.93 28.40
CA LEU A 149 -4.83 7.09 28.75
C LEU A 149 -5.22 5.62 28.92
N ASP A 150 -6.27 5.36 29.71
CA ASP A 150 -6.71 4.01 30.01
C ASP A 150 -7.27 3.30 28.77
N GLU A 151 -7.96 4.03 27.89
CA GLU A 151 -8.46 3.49 26.61
C GLU A 151 -7.30 3.13 25.67
N ILE A 152 -6.27 3.99 25.57
CA ILE A 152 -5.07 3.74 24.76
C ILE A 152 -4.35 2.49 25.26
N VAL A 153 -4.15 2.38 26.57
CA VAL A 153 -3.45 1.26 27.20
C VAL A 153 -4.21 -0.05 26.99
N ALA A 154 -5.52 -0.05 27.22
CA ALA A 154 -6.39 -1.21 27.02
C ALA A 154 -6.49 -1.61 25.54
N PHE A 155 -6.50 -0.64 24.63
CA PHE A 155 -6.49 -0.92 23.19
C PHE A 155 -5.19 -1.60 22.75
N ALA A 156 -4.04 -1.12 23.26
CA ALA A 156 -2.73 -1.68 22.94
C ALA A 156 -2.50 -3.06 23.60
N GLY A 157 -3.21 -3.38 24.70
CA GLY A 157 -3.03 -4.60 25.47
C GLY A 157 -1.69 -4.64 26.19
N VAL A 158 -1.25 -3.50 26.75
CA VAL A 158 0.06 -3.35 27.42
C VAL A 158 -0.08 -2.96 28.90
N GLU A 159 -1.24 -3.15 29.50
CA GLU A 159 -1.56 -2.73 30.88
C GLU A 159 -0.50 -3.19 31.87
N LYS A 160 -0.08 -4.45 31.77
CA LYS A 160 0.92 -5.05 32.66
C LYS A 160 2.31 -4.39 32.56
N TYR A 161 2.61 -3.79 31.40
CA TYR A 161 3.94 -3.28 31.09
C TYR A 161 4.01 -1.76 30.98
N ILE A 162 2.91 -1.05 31.24
CA ILE A 162 2.79 0.38 30.96
C ILE A 162 3.85 1.24 31.66
N ASP A 163 4.26 0.86 32.86
CA ASP A 163 5.29 1.54 33.64
C ASP A 163 6.70 0.92 33.48
N THR A 164 6.87 0.07 32.43
CA THR A 164 8.16 -0.52 32.04
C THR A 164 8.78 0.27 30.88
N PRO A 165 10.11 0.50 30.85
CA PRO A 165 10.77 1.14 29.74
C PRO A 165 10.55 0.40 28.41
N VAL A 166 10.27 1.16 27.33
CA VAL A 166 9.88 0.61 26.02
C VAL A 166 10.99 -0.23 25.38
N LYS A 167 12.26 -0.02 25.74
CA LYS A 167 13.37 -0.91 25.32
C LYS A 167 13.16 -2.38 25.69
N ARG A 168 12.29 -2.68 26.65
CA ARG A 168 11.94 -4.05 27.07
C ARG A 168 10.68 -4.58 26.40
N TYR A 169 10.03 -3.77 25.55
CA TYR A 169 8.87 -4.19 24.80
C TYR A 169 9.31 -5.05 23.60
N SER A 170 8.45 -5.98 23.21
CA SER A 170 8.58 -6.62 21.90
C SER A 170 8.27 -5.60 20.79
N SER A 171 8.76 -5.86 19.57
CA SER A 171 8.43 -5.02 18.41
C SER A 171 6.91 -4.90 18.23
N GLY A 172 6.17 -5.99 18.41
CA GLY A 172 4.71 -5.99 18.35
C GLY A 172 4.05 -5.10 19.40
N MET A 173 4.53 -5.10 20.65
CA MET A 173 4.01 -4.22 21.71
C MET A 173 4.26 -2.74 21.37
N THR A 174 5.46 -2.41 20.88
CA THR A 174 5.80 -1.03 20.51
C THR A 174 4.88 -0.53 19.40
N VAL A 175 4.66 -1.33 18.39
CA VAL A 175 3.83 -0.95 17.27
C VAL A 175 2.35 -0.87 17.65
N ARG A 176 1.84 -1.81 18.47
CA ARG A 176 0.47 -1.74 19.01
C ARG A 176 0.25 -0.49 19.85
N LEU A 177 1.23 -0.12 20.69
CA LEU A 177 1.13 1.10 21.50
C LEU A 177 1.12 2.35 20.62
N GLY A 178 2.02 2.44 19.62
CA GLY A 178 2.04 3.55 18.67
C GLY A 178 0.72 3.68 17.91
N PHE A 179 0.17 2.57 17.42
CA PHE A 179 -1.13 2.56 16.76
C PHE A 179 -2.27 2.95 17.72
N ALA A 180 -2.24 2.48 18.97
CA ALA A 180 -3.26 2.83 19.96
C ALA A 180 -3.30 4.34 20.21
N ILE A 181 -2.14 5.00 20.37
CA ILE A 181 -2.07 6.45 20.49
C ILE A 181 -2.71 7.11 19.29
N ALA A 182 -2.29 6.69 18.09
CA ALA A 182 -2.73 7.27 16.83
C ALA A 182 -4.23 7.07 16.56
N ALA A 183 -4.78 5.90 16.92
CA ALA A 183 -6.21 5.59 16.78
C ALA A 183 -7.12 6.35 17.73
N HIS A 184 -6.56 6.95 18.80
CA HIS A 184 -7.28 7.77 19.77
C HIS A 184 -7.06 9.28 19.56
N LEU A 185 -6.35 9.67 18.50
CA LEU A 185 -6.32 11.07 18.06
C LEU A 185 -7.71 11.51 17.61
N GLU A 186 -8.02 12.78 17.78
CA GLU A 186 -9.25 13.42 17.30
C GLU A 186 -8.92 14.58 16.34
N PRO A 187 -8.26 14.29 15.19
CA PRO A 187 -8.03 15.29 14.17
C PRO A 187 -9.27 15.44 13.29
N GLU A 188 -9.40 16.58 12.66
CA GLU A 188 -10.41 16.80 11.62
C GLU A 188 -10.06 16.04 10.32
N ILE A 189 -8.76 15.84 10.06
CA ILE A 189 -8.23 15.11 8.90
C ILE A 189 -7.27 14.03 9.38
N LEU A 190 -7.56 12.79 9.05
CA LEU A 190 -6.74 11.63 9.37
C LEU A 190 -6.12 11.05 8.11
N VAL A 191 -4.82 10.87 8.12
CA VAL A 191 -4.06 10.23 7.02
C VAL A 191 -3.58 8.86 7.48
N VAL A 192 -4.04 7.82 6.80
CA VAL A 192 -3.74 6.41 7.13
C VAL A 192 -2.99 5.78 5.96
N ASP A 193 -1.77 5.31 6.20
CA ASP A 193 -0.96 4.54 5.25
C ASP A 193 -0.85 3.10 5.73
N GLU A 194 -0.69 2.15 4.89
CA GLU A 194 -0.51 0.67 5.04
C GLU A 194 -0.34 0.08 6.45
N VAL A 195 -0.30 0.93 7.49
CA VAL A 195 -0.03 0.60 8.90
C VAL A 195 -1.09 -0.33 9.49
N LEU A 196 -2.25 -0.54 8.83
CA LEU A 196 -3.28 -1.48 9.30
C LEU A 196 -2.85 -2.96 9.19
N ALA A 197 -1.75 -3.26 8.51
CA ALA A 197 -1.18 -4.61 8.45
C ALA A 197 -0.31 -4.98 9.66
N VAL A 198 -0.30 -4.14 10.69
CA VAL A 198 0.56 -4.28 11.87
C VAL A 198 -0.10 -5.08 12.99
N GLY A 199 0.69 -5.91 13.65
CA GLY A 199 0.24 -6.76 14.75
C GLY A 199 -0.28 -8.11 14.28
N ASP A 200 -0.90 -8.84 15.20
CA ASP A 200 -1.57 -10.11 14.88
C ASP A 200 -2.97 -9.90 14.28
N ALA A 201 -3.58 -10.96 13.77
CA ALA A 201 -4.87 -10.90 13.11
C ALA A 201 -6.00 -10.34 14.01
N GLU A 202 -5.91 -10.56 15.33
CA GLU A 202 -6.87 -10.04 16.30
C GLU A 202 -6.74 -8.52 16.44
N PHE A 203 -5.52 -8.03 16.57
CA PHE A 203 -5.25 -6.59 16.66
C PHE A 203 -5.61 -5.87 15.37
N GLN A 204 -5.31 -6.46 14.20
CA GLN A 204 -5.70 -5.91 12.90
C GLN A 204 -7.22 -5.74 12.78
N LYS A 205 -7.99 -6.76 13.21
CA LYS A 205 -9.46 -6.67 13.22
C LYS A 205 -9.95 -5.55 14.15
N LYS A 206 -9.35 -5.42 15.33
CA LYS A 206 -9.65 -4.35 16.30
C LYS A 206 -9.29 -2.97 15.74
N ALA A 207 -8.15 -2.86 15.05
CA ALA A 207 -7.69 -1.64 14.40
C ALA A 207 -8.64 -1.19 13.27
N ILE A 208 -9.05 -2.11 12.40
CA ILE A 208 -10.03 -1.84 11.32
C ILE A 208 -11.36 -1.41 11.91
N GLY A 209 -11.86 -2.09 12.95
CA GLY A 209 -13.08 -1.70 13.64
C GLY A 209 -13.02 -0.27 14.17
N LYS A 210 -11.93 0.10 14.88
CA LYS A 210 -11.74 1.46 15.37
C LYS A 210 -11.69 2.50 14.24
N MET A 211 -11.06 2.18 13.12
CA MET A 211 -11.03 3.07 11.95
C MET A 211 -12.42 3.23 11.31
N GLN A 212 -13.25 2.19 11.31
CA GLN A 212 -14.65 2.26 10.87
C GLN A 212 -15.48 3.19 11.77
N ASP A 213 -15.30 3.09 13.09
CA ASP A 213 -16.00 3.96 14.04
C ASP A 213 -15.61 5.42 13.84
N VAL A 214 -14.31 5.68 13.68
CA VAL A 214 -13.77 7.02 13.40
C VAL A 214 -14.29 7.60 12.09
N SER A 215 -14.41 6.77 11.05
CA SER A 215 -14.86 7.22 9.72
C SER A 215 -16.37 7.43 9.62
N LYS A 216 -17.18 6.57 10.28
CA LYS A 216 -18.65 6.59 10.18
C LYS A 216 -19.33 7.39 11.29
N GLY A 217 -18.73 7.39 12.50
CA GLY A 217 -19.39 7.94 13.69
C GLY A 217 -19.17 9.42 13.94
N GLU A 218 -18.05 9.98 13.49
CA GLU A 218 -17.62 11.31 13.91
C GLU A 218 -17.47 12.32 12.78
N GLY A 219 -17.85 11.94 11.54
CA GLY A 219 -17.82 12.84 10.37
C GLY A 219 -16.42 13.35 10.01
N ARG A 220 -15.37 12.61 10.38
CA ARG A 220 -13.97 12.99 10.10
C ARG A 220 -13.60 12.70 8.66
N THR A 221 -12.77 13.56 8.10
CA THR A 221 -12.19 13.35 6.78
C THR A 221 -11.01 12.40 6.88
N VAL A 222 -11.02 11.31 6.10
CA VAL A 222 -9.97 10.29 6.14
C VAL A 222 -9.38 10.10 4.74
N LEU A 223 -8.05 10.16 4.63
CA LEU A 223 -7.31 9.71 3.45
C LEU A 223 -6.68 8.36 3.77
N PHE A 224 -7.06 7.36 3.01
CA PHE A 224 -6.67 5.99 3.26
C PHE A 224 -5.83 5.43 2.10
N VAL A 225 -4.64 4.92 2.39
CA VAL A 225 -3.77 4.22 1.44
C VAL A 225 -3.58 2.80 1.90
N SER A 226 -3.89 1.84 1.06
CA SER A 226 -3.67 0.42 1.37
C SER A 226 -3.52 -0.40 0.09
N HIS A 227 -2.79 -1.50 0.20
CA HIS A 227 -2.76 -2.54 -0.82
C HIS A 227 -3.87 -3.58 -0.64
N ASN A 228 -4.58 -3.56 0.49
CA ASN A 228 -5.71 -4.43 0.75
C ASN A 228 -6.99 -3.82 0.19
N MET A 229 -7.38 -4.24 -1.01
CA MET A 229 -8.58 -3.73 -1.70
C MET A 229 -9.87 -4.02 -0.92
N GLY A 230 -9.94 -5.11 -0.13
CA GLY A 230 -11.08 -5.41 0.73
C GLY A 230 -11.29 -4.35 1.81
N SER A 231 -10.23 -3.97 2.51
CA SER A 231 -10.29 -2.90 3.49
C SER A 231 -10.64 -1.56 2.84
N MET A 232 -10.13 -1.30 1.63
CA MET A 232 -10.45 -0.09 0.87
C MET A 232 -11.94 0.02 0.56
N GLN A 233 -12.57 -1.06 0.06
CA GLN A 233 -14.02 -1.06 -0.24
C GLN A 233 -14.90 -1.01 1.01
N GLN A 234 -14.42 -1.53 2.14
CA GLN A 234 -15.17 -1.49 3.40
C GLN A 234 -15.13 -0.11 4.07
N LEU A 235 -14.03 0.61 3.92
CA LEU A 235 -13.76 1.87 4.63
C LEU A 235 -14.06 3.10 3.78
N CYS A 236 -13.71 3.08 2.50
CA CYS A 236 -13.74 4.26 1.63
C CYS A 236 -15.05 4.38 0.86
N THR A 237 -15.46 5.62 0.60
CA THR A 237 -16.62 5.93 -0.25
C THR A 237 -16.20 6.29 -1.68
N LYS A 238 -15.11 7.02 -1.81
CA LYS A 238 -14.50 7.40 -3.07
C LYS A 238 -13.07 6.88 -3.20
N GLY A 239 -12.58 6.80 -4.42
CA GLY A 239 -11.23 6.36 -4.72
C GLY A 239 -10.55 7.21 -5.79
N ILE A 240 -9.24 7.36 -5.66
CA ILE A 240 -8.36 7.93 -6.67
C ILE A 240 -7.31 6.89 -7.03
N LEU A 241 -7.16 6.64 -8.32
CA LEU A 241 -6.11 5.80 -8.87
C LEU A 241 -4.95 6.66 -9.34
N LEU A 242 -3.80 6.48 -8.68
CA LEU A 242 -2.53 7.07 -9.11
C LEU A 242 -1.77 6.09 -10.00
N ASP A 243 -1.32 6.58 -11.14
CA ASP A 243 -0.44 5.86 -12.04
C ASP A 243 0.68 6.79 -12.51
N ASN A 244 1.94 6.35 -12.36
CA ASN A 244 3.15 7.10 -12.75
C ASN A 244 3.16 8.59 -12.30
N GLY A 245 2.66 8.84 -11.09
CA GLY A 245 2.63 10.18 -10.50
C GLY A 245 1.48 11.07 -10.96
N CYS A 246 0.53 10.57 -11.76
CA CYS A 246 -0.66 11.27 -12.23
C CYS A 246 -1.93 10.59 -11.72
N ILE A 247 -3.05 11.32 -11.68
CA ILE A 247 -4.37 10.74 -11.45
C ILE A 247 -4.86 10.14 -12.76
N SER A 248 -5.04 8.81 -12.80
CA SER A 248 -5.57 8.10 -13.96
C SER A 248 -7.08 7.89 -13.88
N PHE A 249 -7.64 7.79 -12.67
CA PHE A 249 -9.06 7.64 -12.44
C PHE A 249 -9.47 8.25 -11.09
N SER A 250 -10.68 8.78 -11.00
CA SER A 250 -11.30 9.25 -9.77
C SER A 250 -12.81 8.95 -9.82
N GLY A 251 -13.33 8.30 -8.80
CA GLY A 251 -14.74 7.90 -8.78
C GLY A 251 -15.14 7.18 -7.50
N ASN A 252 -16.21 6.38 -7.56
CA ASN A 252 -16.61 5.50 -6.48
C ASN A 252 -15.49 4.48 -6.21
N ILE A 253 -15.30 4.10 -4.93
CA ILE A 253 -14.23 3.17 -4.53
C ILE A 253 -14.31 1.82 -5.27
N CYS A 254 -15.51 1.26 -5.46
CA CYS A 254 -15.69 -0.01 -6.17
C CYS A 254 -15.26 0.10 -7.64
N GLU A 255 -15.60 1.19 -8.30
CA GLU A 255 -15.18 1.47 -9.69
C GLU A 255 -13.67 1.66 -9.77
N THR A 256 -13.09 2.43 -8.84
CA THR A 256 -11.64 2.67 -8.77
C THR A 256 -10.86 1.36 -8.59
N VAL A 257 -11.35 0.48 -7.71
CA VAL A 257 -10.76 -0.85 -7.49
C VAL A 257 -10.86 -1.70 -8.75
N ASN A 258 -12.01 -1.69 -9.42
CA ASN A 258 -12.21 -2.45 -10.67
C ASN A 258 -11.26 -1.95 -11.78
N VAL A 259 -11.12 -0.62 -11.96
CA VAL A 259 -10.18 -0.03 -12.92
C VAL A 259 -8.74 -0.42 -12.58
N TYR A 260 -8.36 -0.38 -11.32
CA TYR A 260 -7.03 -0.81 -10.88
C TYR A 260 -6.77 -2.29 -11.19
N GLN A 261 -7.75 -3.15 -10.91
CA GLN A 261 -7.63 -4.59 -11.16
C GLN A 261 -7.65 -4.94 -12.64
N SER A 262 -8.46 -4.25 -13.46
CA SER A 262 -8.45 -4.44 -14.92
C SER A 262 -7.17 -3.93 -15.59
N GLY A 263 -6.53 -2.92 -15.02
CA GLY A 263 -5.21 -2.43 -15.45
C GLY A 263 -4.04 -3.34 -15.04
N ILE A 264 -4.26 -4.28 -14.10
CA ILE A 264 -3.38 -5.42 -13.90
C ILE A 264 -3.70 -6.38 -15.04
N VAL A 265 -2.98 -6.27 -16.14
CA VAL A 265 -3.02 -7.28 -17.20
C VAL A 265 -2.67 -8.60 -16.54
N LEU A 266 -3.68 -9.42 -16.28
CA LEU A 266 -3.48 -10.82 -15.96
C LEU A 266 -2.77 -11.39 -17.19
N GLN A 267 -1.47 -11.63 -17.10
CA GLN A 267 -0.80 -12.45 -18.10
C GLN A 267 -1.49 -13.80 -18.06
N LYS A 268 -2.42 -14.00 -19.00
CA LYS A 268 -3.15 -15.27 -19.13
C LYS A 268 -2.22 -16.40 -19.57
N GLU A 269 -1.03 -16.05 -20.08
CA GLU A 269 -0.01 -16.97 -20.55
C GLU A 269 1.36 -16.54 -20.03
N PHE A 270 2.08 -17.49 -19.49
CA PHE A 270 3.48 -17.33 -19.13
C PHE A 270 4.31 -17.66 -20.37
N VAL A 271 5.07 -16.68 -20.84
CA VAL A 271 6.11 -16.89 -21.86
C VAL A 271 7.45 -16.86 -21.14
N GLU A 272 8.27 -17.85 -21.42
CA GLU A 272 9.59 -18.14 -20.87
C GLU A 272 10.31 -16.94 -20.24
N GLY A 273 10.48 -16.94 -18.92
CA GLY A 273 11.02 -15.81 -18.13
C GLY A 273 12.25 -16.19 -17.33
N GLU A 274 13.00 -15.19 -16.94
CA GLU A 274 14.20 -15.29 -16.09
C GLU A 274 13.86 -15.87 -14.72
N GLY A 275 14.58 -16.86 -14.27
CA GLY A 275 14.40 -17.53 -12.97
C GLY A 275 14.56 -19.03 -13.07
N VAL A 276 15.37 -19.48 -13.99
CA VAL A 276 15.56 -20.86 -14.33
C VAL A 276 16.49 -21.53 -13.30
N SER A 277 15.98 -22.54 -12.61
CA SER A 277 16.85 -23.52 -11.97
C SER A 277 17.50 -24.38 -13.07
N GLU A 278 18.79 -24.64 -12.97
CA GLU A 278 19.49 -25.59 -13.88
C GLU A 278 18.86 -27.00 -13.92
N ILE A 279 17.94 -27.28 -12.99
CA ILE A 279 17.30 -28.58 -12.80
C ILE A 279 15.89 -28.61 -13.37
N LEU A 280 15.15 -27.49 -13.21
CA LEU A 280 13.74 -27.38 -13.56
C LEU A 280 13.46 -26.03 -14.22
N GLN A 281 12.78 -26.04 -15.36
CA GLN A 281 12.40 -24.85 -16.10
C GLN A 281 10.90 -24.90 -16.44
N LEU A 282 10.15 -23.87 -16.05
CA LEU A 282 8.79 -23.70 -16.52
C LEU A 282 8.83 -23.12 -17.95
N LEU A 283 8.32 -23.86 -18.92
CA LEU A 283 8.31 -23.44 -20.31
C LEU A 283 7.05 -22.70 -20.70
N TYR A 284 5.93 -23.05 -20.07
CA TYR A 284 4.62 -22.49 -20.42
C TYR A 284 3.65 -22.67 -19.25
N ALA A 285 2.80 -21.69 -19.03
CA ALA A 285 1.65 -21.78 -18.15
C ALA A 285 0.49 -20.96 -18.71
N SER A 286 -0.72 -21.49 -18.70
CA SER A 286 -1.92 -20.74 -19.05
C SER A 286 -3.10 -21.12 -18.17
N VAL A 287 -4.02 -20.20 -18.03
CA VAL A 287 -5.28 -20.38 -17.32
C VAL A 287 -6.41 -20.11 -18.31
N LYS A 288 -7.33 -21.04 -18.46
CA LYS A 288 -8.48 -20.93 -19.36
C LYS A 288 -9.78 -21.25 -18.60
N SER A 289 -10.85 -20.62 -19.02
CA SER A 289 -12.20 -20.98 -18.56
C SER A 289 -12.91 -21.77 -19.68
N SER A 290 -13.79 -22.70 -19.30
CA SER A 290 -14.68 -23.38 -20.27
C SER A 290 -15.61 -22.40 -20.99
N ASP A 291 -15.90 -21.26 -20.39
CA ASP A 291 -16.86 -20.27 -20.87
C ASP A 291 -16.19 -19.07 -21.58
N GLY A 292 -14.93 -19.21 -21.99
CA GLY A 292 -14.16 -18.16 -22.68
C GLY A 292 -13.35 -17.28 -21.73
N ASP A 293 -13.30 -15.97 -22.02
CA ASP A 293 -12.45 -15.02 -21.30
C ASP A 293 -13.00 -14.56 -19.94
N ILE A 294 -14.24 -14.90 -19.61
CA ILE A 294 -14.92 -14.50 -18.38
C ILE A 294 -15.03 -15.69 -17.45
N TYR A 295 -14.55 -15.52 -16.21
CA TYR A 295 -14.61 -16.54 -15.16
C TYR A 295 -15.85 -16.31 -14.30
N TYR A 296 -16.90 -17.15 -14.47
CA TYR A 296 -18.05 -17.16 -13.60
C TYR A 296 -17.83 -18.09 -12.40
N ASN A 297 -18.60 -17.90 -11.32
CA ASN A 297 -18.50 -18.73 -10.11
C ASN A 297 -18.70 -20.25 -10.33
N ASN A 298 -19.20 -20.63 -11.49
CA ASN A 298 -19.49 -22.03 -11.85
C ASN A 298 -18.71 -22.51 -13.09
N SER A 299 -17.79 -21.70 -13.62
CA SER A 299 -17.01 -22.08 -14.79
C SER A 299 -15.92 -23.09 -14.41
N GLU A 300 -15.70 -24.06 -15.28
CA GLU A 300 -14.54 -24.94 -15.18
C GLU A 300 -13.27 -24.14 -15.45
N ILE A 301 -12.31 -24.20 -14.54
CA ILE A 301 -10.97 -23.58 -14.71
C ILE A 301 -10.01 -24.68 -15.15
N ILE A 302 -9.35 -24.45 -16.27
CA ILE A 302 -8.32 -25.32 -16.81
C ILE A 302 -6.99 -24.59 -16.69
N ILE A 303 -6.02 -25.20 -15.99
CA ILE A 303 -4.68 -24.68 -15.85
C ILE A 303 -3.72 -25.66 -16.53
N ASP A 304 -3.06 -25.18 -17.57
CA ASP A 304 -2.08 -25.94 -18.35
C ASP A 304 -0.69 -25.40 -18.07
N PHE A 305 0.27 -26.27 -17.79
CA PHE A 305 1.65 -25.87 -17.73
C PHE A 305 2.61 -26.96 -18.25
N LYS A 306 3.72 -26.51 -18.86
CA LYS A 306 4.80 -27.34 -19.36
C LYS A 306 6.08 -27.07 -18.58
N VAL A 307 6.71 -28.14 -18.14
CA VAL A 307 7.92 -28.09 -17.34
C VAL A 307 8.99 -28.95 -18.00
N LYS A 308 10.18 -28.39 -18.13
CA LYS A 308 11.38 -29.13 -18.56
C LYS A 308 12.17 -29.52 -17.34
N VAL A 309 12.40 -30.83 -17.20
CA VAL A 309 13.26 -31.41 -16.17
C VAL A 309 14.59 -31.75 -16.83
N ALA A 310 15.68 -31.18 -16.37
CA ALA A 310 17.02 -31.41 -16.92
C ALA A 310 17.73 -32.57 -16.25
N LYS A 311 17.47 -32.84 -14.97
CA LYS A 311 18.06 -33.93 -14.20
C LYS A 311 16.98 -34.65 -13.40
N LYS A 312 17.21 -35.91 -13.08
CA LYS A 312 16.31 -36.71 -12.25
C LYS A 312 16.08 -36.04 -10.89
N VAL A 313 14.83 -35.69 -10.60
CA VAL A 313 14.42 -35.04 -9.35
C VAL A 313 13.54 -36.00 -8.56
N PRO A 314 14.01 -36.53 -7.43
CA PRO A 314 13.19 -37.35 -6.56
C PRO A 314 12.19 -36.45 -5.81
N SER A 315 10.97 -36.94 -5.66
CA SER A 315 9.91 -36.28 -4.89
C SER A 315 9.62 -34.83 -5.36
N LEU A 316 9.58 -34.62 -6.68
CA LEU A 316 9.24 -33.32 -7.25
C LEU A 316 7.76 -33.01 -6.98
N VAL A 317 7.51 -31.94 -6.26
CA VAL A 317 6.17 -31.40 -6.04
C VAL A 317 5.97 -30.23 -6.99
N ILE A 318 4.96 -30.32 -7.83
CA ILE A 318 4.55 -29.23 -8.72
C ILE A 318 3.14 -28.82 -8.31
N GLY A 319 2.95 -27.57 -8.00
CA GLY A 319 1.66 -27.05 -7.57
C GLY A 319 1.48 -25.58 -7.87
N PHE A 320 0.29 -25.09 -7.58
CA PHE A 320 -0.06 -23.67 -7.68
C PHE A 320 -0.94 -23.25 -6.51
N ASN A 321 -0.92 -21.97 -6.22
CA ASN A 321 -1.82 -21.35 -5.26
C ASN A 321 -2.82 -20.48 -6.01
N LEU A 322 -4.08 -20.62 -5.68
CA LEU A 322 -5.15 -19.73 -6.15
C LEU A 322 -5.34 -18.64 -5.10
N TYR A 323 -5.34 -17.40 -5.55
CA TYR A 323 -5.63 -16.26 -4.70
C TYR A 323 -6.90 -15.55 -5.21
N SER A 324 -7.68 -15.01 -4.30
CA SER A 324 -8.74 -14.07 -4.68
C SER A 324 -8.11 -12.80 -5.29
N SER A 325 -8.91 -12.00 -5.98
CA SER A 325 -8.52 -10.66 -6.41
C SER A 325 -8.04 -9.76 -5.25
N TRP A 326 -8.33 -10.15 -4.03
CA TRP A 326 -7.94 -9.51 -2.77
C TRP A 326 -6.61 -10.00 -2.18
N GLY A 327 -5.94 -10.93 -2.85
CA GLY A 327 -4.71 -11.55 -2.34
C GLY A 327 -4.93 -12.60 -1.23
N HIS A 328 -6.19 -12.96 -0.92
CA HIS A 328 -6.46 -14.04 0.04
C HIS A 328 -6.26 -15.40 -0.62
N PRO A 329 -5.55 -16.33 0.01
CA PRO A 329 -5.41 -17.69 -0.51
C PRO A 329 -6.79 -18.37 -0.54
N LEU A 330 -7.19 -18.85 -1.70
CA LEU A 330 -8.45 -19.56 -1.92
C LEU A 330 -8.26 -21.07 -1.90
N ALA A 331 -7.21 -21.52 -2.58
CA ALA A 331 -6.90 -22.93 -2.69
C ALA A 331 -5.43 -23.14 -3.05
N ARG A 332 -4.92 -24.31 -2.74
CA ARG A 332 -3.65 -24.85 -3.20
C ARG A 332 -3.91 -26.22 -3.81
N ALA A 333 -3.24 -26.52 -4.91
CA ALA A 333 -3.25 -27.83 -5.51
C ALA A 333 -1.81 -28.26 -5.81
N ASP A 334 -1.43 -29.41 -5.32
CA ASP A 334 -0.12 -30.02 -5.53
C ASP A 334 -0.28 -31.33 -6.31
N TYR A 335 0.61 -31.62 -7.27
CA TYR A 335 0.54 -32.80 -8.13
C TYR A 335 0.56 -34.14 -7.36
N ASN A 336 1.05 -34.16 -6.13
CA ASN A 336 1.17 -35.36 -5.31
C ASN A 336 -0.02 -35.63 -4.37
N ASP A 337 -1.11 -34.87 -4.45
CA ASP A 337 -2.26 -35.06 -3.54
C ASP A 337 -2.99 -36.43 -3.70
N ASN A 338 -2.69 -37.18 -4.78
CA ASN A 338 -3.41 -38.42 -5.11
C ASN A 338 -2.58 -39.70 -5.21
N ASN A 339 -1.43 -39.84 -4.52
CA ASN A 339 -0.58 -41.00 -4.47
C ASN A 339 0.55 -41.10 -5.49
N ASP A 340 1.64 -41.62 -4.96
CA ASP A 340 2.92 -42.03 -5.55
C ASP A 340 3.86 -40.87 -5.89
N LEU A 341 4.91 -40.78 -5.05
CA LEU A 341 6.13 -40.02 -5.24
C LEU A 341 6.75 -40.35 -6.61
N THR A 342 6.28 -39.75 -7.66
CA THR A 342 6.81 -39.99 -9.00
C THR A 342 8.16 -39.27 -9.12
N THR A 343 9.19 -40.06 -9.28
CA THR A 343 10.51 -39.55 -9.67
C THR A 343 10.47 -39.22 -11.15
N LEU A 344 10.50 -37.91 -11.50
CA LEU A 344 10.59 -37.51 -12.89
C LEU A 344 12.04 -37.50 -13.37
N GLY A 345 12.29 -38.19 -14.48
CA GLY A 345 13.57 -38.15 -15.18
C GLY A 345 13.69 -36.93 -16.10
N PRO A 346 14.83 -36.76 -16.79
CA PRO A 346 15.01 -35.74 -17.80
C PRO A 346 13.93 -35.82 -18.88
N GLY A 347 13.26 -34.73 -19.18
CA GLY A 347 12.19 -34.69 -20.17
C GLY A 347 11.33 -33.42 -20.09
N ILE A 348 10.36 -33.33 -21.00
CA ILE A 348 9.34 -32.27 -20.99
C ILE A 348 8.01 -32.90 -20.56
N TYR A 349 7.42 -32.34 -19.54
CA TYR A 349 6.16 -32.81 -18.95
C TYR A 349 5.08 -31.76 -19.11
N CYS A 350 3.88 -32.21 -19.48
CA CYS A 350 2.69 -31.36 -19.54
C CYS A 350 1.76 -31.74 -18.40
N PHE A 351 1.30 -30.76 -17.66
CA PHE A 351 0.35 -30.92 -16.58
C PHE A 351 -0.89 -30.15 -16.89
N ILE A 352 -2.05 -30.79 -16.78
CA ILE A 352 -3.36 -30.18 -16.99
C ILE A 352 -4.15 -30.35 -15.71
N PHE A 353 -4.51 -29.24 -15.13
CA PHE A 353 -5.39 -29.20 -13.96
C PHE A 353 -6.78 -28.73 -14.40
N ARG A 354 -7.82 -29.42 -13.90
CA ARG A 354 -9.22 -29.03 -14.14
C ARG A 354 -9.97 -28.93 -12.83
N SER A 355 -10.63 -27.79 -12.58
CA SER A 355 -11.52 -27.63 -11.44
C SER A 355 -12.95 -27.95 -11.89
N TYR A 356 -13.60 -28.91 -11.22
CA TYR A 356 -15.02 -29.16 -11.37
C TYR A 356 -15.80 -28.55 -10.20
N GLN A 357 -17.04 -28.13 -10.46
CA GLN A 357 -17.95 -27.57 -9.46
C GLN A 357 -18.01 -28.40 -8.16
N LYS A 358 -17.95 -27.68 -7.02
CA LYS A 358 -18.01 -28.14 -5.64
C LYS A 358 -16.69 -28.65 -5.07
N SER A 359 -15.80 -27.73 -4.76
CA SER A 359 -14.74 -27.86 -3.74
C SER A 359 -13.78 -29.07 -3.83
N VAL A 360 -13.68 -29.76 -4.97
CA VAL A 360 -12.77 -30.86 -5.14
C VAL A 360 -11.95 -30.63 -6.39
N PHE A 361 -10.65 -30.51 -6.21
CA PHE A 361 -9.67 -30.35 -7.27
C PHE A 361 -9.14 -31.74 -7.67
N TYR A 362 -9.18 -32.09 -8.96
CA TYR A 362 -8.64 -33.33 -9.47
C TYR A 362 -7.55 -33.07 -10.50
N TRP A 363 -6.50 -33.90 -10.45
CA TRP A 363 -5.43 -33.94 -11.46
C TRP A 363 -5.78 -34.98 -12.55
N LYS A 364 -5.53 -34.67 -13.80
CA LYS A 364 -5.47 -35.62 -14.91
C LYS A 364 -4.15 -35.52 -15.62
#